data_e65c250dea6f3c52a1d727e165952df3
#
_entry.id   e65c250dea6f3c52a1d727e165952df3
#
_cell.length_a   1.000
_cell.length_b   1.000
_cell.length_c   1.000
_cell.angle_alpha   90.00
_cell.angle_beta   90.00
_cell.angle_gamma   90.00
#
_symmetry.space_group_name_H-M   'P 1'
#
loop_
_entity.id
_entity.type
_entity.pdbx_description
1 polymer ?
#
loop_
_entity_poly.entity_id
_entity_poly.type
_entity_poly.pdbx_seq_one_letter_code
_entity_poly.pdbx_strand_id
1 'polypeptide(L)'
;MNAQQIIIDSRLTHVRELKAEVARLREDNAKLRAENEELSHHLSLAILAADDLRSLGESGRFHIWDGWNLILGAQREASDTAELIVLAKRHLEENPRDMVWIVFDGPKENSTVDGRLRISYTGGTGPHRADRLICDFLRMSRFRGDISRIEVRTNDKDFSREVRRLLRKLV
;
A
#
# COMPACT_ATOMS: atom_id res chain seq x y z
N MET A 1 27.54 -0.03 -56.12
CA MET A 1 26.25 -0.04 -55.37
C MET A 1 25.39 1.08 -55.94
N ASN A 2 24.16 0.77 -56.39
CA ASN A 2 23.30 1.75 -57.03
C ASN A 2 22.70 2.71 -55.97
N ALA A 3 22.58 4.01 -56.24
CA ALA A 3 22.02 5.02 -55.35
C ALA A 3 20.61 4.66 -54.80
N GLN A 4 19.79 4.01 -55.61
CA GLN A 4 18.48 3.48 -55.18
C GLN A 4 18.59 2.40 -54.08
N GLN A 5 19.59 1.53 -54.12
CA GLN A 5 19.80 0.50 -53.09
C GLN A 5 20.20 1.12 -51.75
N ILE A 6 21.02 2.15 -51.75
CA ILE A 6 21.42 2.90 -50.53
C ILE A 6 20.19 3.53 -49.87
N ILE A 7 19.29 4.14 -50.67
CA ILE A 7 18.06 4.74 -50.14
C ILE A 7 17.12 3.70 -49.52
N ILE A 8 16.98 2.53 -50.17
CA ILE A 8 16.15 1.43 -49.66
C ILE A 8 16.70 0.90 -48.33
N ASP A 9 18.01 0.67 -48.25
CA ASP A 9 18.66 0.14 -47.04
C ASP A 9 18.57 1.12 -45.88
N SER A 10 18.73 2.42 -46.14
CA SER A 10 18.53 3.49 -45.15
C SER A 10 17.10 3.51 -44.62
N ARG A 11 16.10 3.43 -45.49
CA ARG A 11 14.70 3.37 -45.10
C ARG A 11 14.34 2.14 -44.29
N LEU A 12 14.89 0.96 -44.69
CA LEU A 12 14.69 -0.28 -43.95
C LEU A 12 15.30 -0.21 -42.56
N THR A 13 16.47 0.40 -42.41
CA THR A 13 17.10 0.64 -41.09
C THR A 13 16.23 1.53 -40.24
N HIS A 14 15.78 2.66 -40.75
CA HIS A 14 14.91 3.57 -40.02
C HIS A 14 13.58 2.93 -39.62
N VAL A 15 12.96 2.12 -40.47
CA VAL A 15 11.75 1.35 -40.13
C VAL A 15 12.01 0.36 -38.99
N ARG A 16 13.20 -0.30 -38.95
CA ARG A 16 13.57 -1.19 -37.84
C ARG A 16 13.73 -0.43 -36.52
N GLU A 17 14.40 0.73 -36.58
CA GLU A 17 14.56 1.62 -35.40
C GLU A 17 13.19 2.08 -34.85
N LEU A 18 12.31 2.54 -35.73
CA LEU A 18 10.95 2.95 -35.33
C LEU A 18 10.14 1.78 -34.72
N LYS A 19 10.27 0.59 -35.29
CA LYS A 19 9.60 -0.60 -34.71
C LYS A 19 10.12 -0.93 -33.32
N ALA A 20 11.44 -0.85 -33.11
CA ALA A 20 12.04 -1.09 -31.80
C ALA A 20 11.58 -0.02 -30.78
N GLU A 21 11.54 1.25 -31.18
CA GLU A 21 11.05 2.34 -30.32
C GLU A 21 9.56 2.17 -29.97
N VAL A 22 8.71 1.81 -30.93
CA VAL A 22 7.29 1.51 -30.68
C VAL A 22 7.13 0.34 -29.71
N ALA A 23 7.97 -0.71 -29.83
CA ALA A 23 7.92 -1.83 -28.89
C ALA A 23 8.29 -1.38 -27.47
N ARG A 24 9.36 -0.58 -27.32
CA ARG A 24 9.78 -0.01 -26.04
C ARG A 24 8.69 0.86 -25.43
N LEU A 25 8.11 1.78 -26.20
CA LEU A 25 7.05 2.66 -25.72
C LEU A 25 5.78 1.90 -25.31
N ARG A 26 5.48 0.77 -25.94
CA ARG A 26 4.37 -0.10 -25.55
C ARG A 26 4.63 -0.78 -24.21
N GLU A 27 5.85 -1.23 -23.98
CA GLU A 27 6.26 -1.84 -22.70
C GLU A 27 6.22 -0.79 -21.57
N ASP A 28 6.78 0.41 -21.78
CA ASP A 28 6.73 1.52 -20.83
C ASP A 28 5.29 1.92 -20.49
N ASN A 29 4.41 2.01 -21.51
CA ASN A 29 2.99 2.28 -21.29
C ASN A 29 2.29 1.19 -20.48
N ALA A 30 2.59 -0.09 -20.72
CA ALA A 30 2.00 -1.18 -19.96
C ALA A 30 2.44 -1.12 -18.49
N LYS A 31 3.71 -0.82 -18.23
CA LYS A 31 4.25 -0.62 -16.89
C LYS A 31 3.59 0.55 -16.17
N LEU A 32 3.50 1.72 -16.82
CA LEU A 32 2.87 2.91 -16.25
C LEU A 32 1.38 2.71 -15.96
N ARG A 33 0.67 1.94 -16.77
CA ARG A 33 -0.73 1.58 -16.50
C ARG A 33 -0.86 0.71 -15.25
N ALA A 34 0.00 -0.29 -15.10
CA ALA A 34 0.00 -1.14 -13.90
C ALA A 34 0.34 -0.35 -12.64
N GLU A 35 1.31 0.57 -12.69
CA GLU A 35 1.66 1.47 -11.60
C GLU A 35 0.49 2.41 -11.24
N ASN A 36 -0.20 2.98 -12.23
CA ASN A 36 -1.36 3.84 -12.01
C ASN A 36 -2.54 3.08 -11.38
N GLU A 37 -2.77 1.84 -11.79
CA GLU A 37 -3.79 0.97 -11.19
C GLU A 37 -3.48 0.70 -9.71
N GLU A 38 -2.24 0.31 -9.39
CA GLU A 38 -1.79 0.11 -8.01
C GLU A 38 -1.96 1.37 -7.16
N LEU A 39 -1.52 2.52 -7.66
CA LEU A 39 -1.67 3.80 -6.95
C LEU A 39 -3.14 4.18 -6.72
N SER A 40 -4.02 3.92 -7.70
CA SER A 40 -5.45 4.18 -7.58
C SER A 40 -6.08 3.31 -6.49
N HIS A 41 -5.70 2.03 -6.40
CA HIS A 41 -6.16 1.12 -5.37
C HIS A 41 -5.67 1.55 -3.97
N HIS A 42 -4.38 1.89 -3.84
CA HIS A 42 -3.84 2.40 -2.58
C HIS A 42 -4.57 3.67 -2.12
N LEU A 43 -4.83 4.58 -3.04
CA LEU A 43 -5.55 5.82 -2.74
C LEU A 43 -6.97 5.53 -2.24
N SER A 44 -7.69 4.61 -2.86
CA SER A 44 -9.04 4.21 -2.45
C SER A 44 -9.06 3.66 -1.02
N LEU A 45 -8.15 2.72 -0.70
CA LEU A 45 -8.03 2.14 0.64
C LEU A 45 -7.61 3.19 1.68
N ALA A 46 -6.69 4.08 1.31
CA ALA A 46 -6.23 5.14 2.19
C ALA A 46 -7.32 6.20 2.47
N ILE A 47 -8.21 6.50 1.51
CA ILE A 47 -9.36 7.37 1.70
C ILE A 47 -10.34 6.74 2.70
N LEU A 48 -10.66 5.46 2.56
CA LEU A 48 -11.53 4.74 3.48
C LEU A 48 -10.98 4.77 4.91
N ALA A 49 -9.69 4.50 5.09
CA ALA A 49 -9.04 4.57 6.41
C ALA A 49 -8.99 6.01 6.97
N ALA A 50 -8.87 7.03 6.11
CA ALA A 50 -8.92 8.42 6.53
C ALA A 50 -10.33 8.85 6.97
N ASP A 51 -11.38 8.26 6.40
CA ASP A 51 -12.76 8.48 6.84
C ASP A 51 -13.00 7.85 8.22
N ASP A 52 -12.47 6.65 8.44
CA ASP A 52 -12.50 6.00 9.76
C ASP A 52 -11.78 6.85 10.81
N LEU A 53 -10.55 7.31 10.51
CA LEU A 53 -9.79 8.17 11.42
C LEU A 53 -10.53 9.47 11.76
N ARG A 54 -11.26 10.05 10.80
CA ARG A 54 -12.09 11.23 11.02
C ARG A 54 -13.30 10.96 11.90
N SER A 55 -13.85 9.73 11.83
CA SER A 55 -14.99 9.32 12.65
C SER A 55 -14.65 9.09 14.12
N LEU A 56 -13.35 8.91 14.43
CA LEU A 56 -12.86 8.79 15.80
C LEU A 56 -13.08 10.09 16.59
N GLY A 57 -13.67 9.99 17.77
CA GLY A 57 -13.70 11.08 18.72
C GLY A 57 -12.29 11.53 19.12
N GLU A 58 -12.14 12.71 19.73
CA GLU A 58 -10.84 13.34 20.02
C GLU A 58 -9.88 12.46 20.85
N SER A 59 -10.40 11.56 21.67
CA SER A 59 -9.62 10.68 22.56
C SER A 59 -9.36 9.28 22.01
N GLY A 60 -9.87 8.94 20.81
CA GLY A 60 -9.65 7.63 20.19
C GLY A 60 -8.32 7.55 19.46
N ARG A 61 -7.72 6.35 19.41
CA ARG A 61 -6.50 6.04 18.65
C ARG A 61 -6.84 5.18 17.43
N PHE A 62 -6.07 5.37 16.37
CA PHE A 62 -6.17 4.60 15.14
C PHE A 62 -4.96 3.66 15.02
N HIS A 63 -5.20 2.37 15.26
CA HIS A 63 -4.17 1.34 15.21
C HIS A 63 -4.12 0.73 13.82
N ILE A 64 -2.96 0.74 13.20
CA ILE A 64 -2.70 0.07 11.92
C ILE A 64 -1.86 -1.17 12.19
N TRP A 65 -2.36 -2.33 11.82
CA TRP A 65 -1.69 -3.62 12.02
C TRP A 65 -1.25 -4.18 10.67
N ASP A 66 0.05 -4.42 10.55
CA ASP A 66 0.66 -5.11 9.41
C ASP A 66 0.41 -6.61 9.52
N GLY A 67 -0.65 -7.08 8.87
CA GLY A 67 -1.25 -8.38 9.14
C GLY A 67 -0.29 -9.55 8.97
N TRP A 68 0.39 -9.65 7.81
CA TRP A 68 1.30 -10.78 7.57
C TRP A 68 2.53 -10.76 8.48
N ASN A 69 3.06 -9.60 8.80
CA ASN A 69 4.21 -9.51 9.70
C ASN A 69 3.86 -9.93 11.13
N LEU A 70 2.62 -9.70 11.57
CA LEU A 70 2.15 -10.15 12.87
C LEU A 70 1.88 -11.67 12.94
N ILE A 71 1.59 -12.31 11.80
CA ILE A 71 1.35 -13.75 11.68
C ILE A 71 2.65 -14.52 11.38
N LEU A 72 3.45 -14.02 10.42
CA LEU A 72 4.61 -14.74 9.87
C LEU A 72 5.95 -14.27 10.43
N GLY A 73 5.99 -13.12 11.10
CA GLY A 73 7.19 -12.52 11.65
C GLY A 73 7.85 -13.38 12.75
N ALA A 74 9.10 -13.07 13.08
CA ALA A 74 9.89 -13.79 14.08
C ALA A 74 9.26 -13.78 15.49
N GLN A 75 8.48 -12.77 15.80
CA GLN A 75 7.71 -12.63 17.04
C GLN A 75 6.22 -12.71 16.70
N ARG A 76 5.75 -13.91 16.37
CA ARG A 76 4.34 -14.13 16.02
C ARG A 76 3.43 -13.71 17.15
N GLU A 77 2.41 -12.92 16.80
CA GLU A 77 1.36 -12.52 17.71
C GLU A 77 0.07 -13.34 17.50
N ALA A 78 -0.10 -13.89 16.29
CA ALA A 78 -1.18 -14.77 15.91
C ALA A 78 -0.66 -15.91 15.02
N SER A 79 -1.32 -17.04 15.03
CA SER A 79 -0.98 -18.20 14.18
C SER A 79 -1.55 -18.06 12.76
N ASP A 80 -2.67 -17.35 12.63
CA ASP A 80 -3.38 -17.15 11.39
C ASP A 80 -4.22 -15.86 11.40
N THR A 81 -4.90 -15.60 10.29
CA THR A 81 -5.75 -14.41 10.10
C THR A 81 -6.93 -14.38 11.08
N ALA A 82 -7.53 -15.54 11.39
CA ALA A 82 -8.69 -15.60 12.27
C ALA A 82 -8.30 -15.24 13.71
N GLU A 83 -7.17 -15.76 14.19
CA GLU A 83 -6.65 -15.40 15.51
C GLU A 83 -6.27 -13.93 15.59
N LEU A 84 -5.64 -13.36 14.54
CA LEU A 84 -5.32 -11.93 14.50
C LEU A 84 -6.58 -11.06 14.58
N ILE A 85 -7.67 -11.46 13.92
CA ILE A 85 -8.96 -10.77 14.01
C ILE A 85 -9.53 -10.85 15.43
N VAL A 86 -9.43 -12.02 16.08
CA VAL A 86 -9.86 -12.17 17.50
C VAL A 86 -9.06 -11.26 18.41
N LEU A 87 -7.75 -11.19 18.24
CA LEU A 87 -6.89 -10.27 19.00
C LEU A 87 -7.28 -8.80 18.79
N ALA A 88 -7.57 -8.41 17.54
CA ALA A 88 -8.02 -7.06 17.23
C ALA A 88 -9.37 -6.73 17.88
N LYS A 89 -10.32 -7.65 17.86
CA LYS A 89 -11.63 -7.48 18.53
C LYS A 89 -11.46 -7.34 20.04
N ARG A 90 -10.64 -8.18 20.68
CA ARG A 90 -10.31 -8.05 22.10
C ARG A 90 -9.70 -6.68 22.42
N HIS A 91 -8.72 -6.23 21.61
CA HIS A 91 -8.14 -4.89 21.78
C HIS A 91 -9.21 -3.80 21.74
N LEU A 92 -10.18 -3.89 20.85
CA LEU A 92 -11.28 -2.93 20.72
C LEU A 92 -12.31 -3.00 21.83
N GLU A 93 -12.49 -4.16 22.47
CA GLU A 93 -13.31 -4.32 23.67
C GLU A 93 -12.65 -3.64 24.88
N GLU A 94 -11.33 -3.81 25.04
CA GLU A 94 -10.54 -3.18 26.09
C GLU A 94 -10.37 -1.66 25.88
N ASN A 95 -10.40 -1.20 24.60
CA ASN A 95 -10.23 0.19 24.20
C ASN A 95 -11.42 0.68 23.37
N PRO A 96 -12.57 0.98 23.98
CA PRO A 96 -13.83 1.22 23.29
C PRO A 96 -13.86 2.49 22.41
N ARG A 97 -12.84 3.35 22.48
CA ARG A 97 -12.72 4.56 21.66
C ARG A 97 -11.79 4.40 20.46
N ASP A 98 -11.05 3.29 20.40
CA ASP A 98 -10.06 3.05 19.38
C ASP A 98 -10.67 2.39 18.12
N MET A 99 -9.96 2.48 17.03
CA MET A 99 -10.20 1.71 15.79
C MET A 99 -8.96 0.92 15.41
N VAL A 100 -9.16 -0.23 14.78
CA VAL A 100 -8.09 -1.06 14.24
C VAL A 100 -8.29 -1.23 12.74
N TRP A 101 -7.24 -0.98 11.98
CA TRP A 101 -7.14 -1.30 10.56
C TRP A 101 -6.05 -2.35 10.35
N ILE A 102 -6.43 -3.57 9.97
CA ILE A 102 -5.49 -4.63 9.59
C ILE A 102 -5.26 -4.57 8.08
N VAL A 103 -4.01 -4.49 7.66
CA VAL A 103 -3.61 -4.43 6.26
C VAL A 103 -2.86 -5.70 5.89
N PHE A 104 -3.29 -6.37 4.84
CA PHE A 104 -2.65 -7.55 4.28
C PHE A 104 -2.22 -7.32 2.84
N ASP A 105 -1.09 -7.87 2.44
CA ASP A 105 -0.82 -8.13 1.03
C ASP A 105 -1.72 -9.25 0.52
N GLY A 106 -2.34 -9.06 -0.63
CA GLY A 106 -3.22 -10.06 -1.22
C GLY A 106 -3.38 -9.84 -2.73
N PRO A 107 -3.72 -10.88 -3.51
CA PRO A 107 -3.80 -10.79 -4.97
C PRO A 107 -5.02 -9.97 -5.45
N LYS A 108 -6.04 -9.87 -4.63
CA LYS A 108 -7.26 -9.10 -4.92
C LYS A 108 -7.49 -8.05 -3.86
N GLU A 109 -7.77 -6.83 -4.31
CA GLU A 109 -8.21 -5.76 -3.42
C GLU A 109 -9.55 -6.14 -2.78
N ASN A 110 -9.60 -5.94 -1.47
CA ASN A 110 -10.82 -6.08 -0.70
C ASN A 110 -10.71 -5.24 0.57
N SER A 111 -11.81 -4.68 1.02
CA SER A 111 -11.90 -4.01 2.32
C SER A 111 -13.25 -4.32 2.97
N THR A 112 -13.19 -4.83 4.18
CA THR A 112 -14.37 -5.13 4.99
C THR A 112 -14.32 -4.35 6.30
N VAL A 113 -15.48 -3.99 6.83
CA VAL A 113 -15.62 -3.26 8.10
C VAL A 113 -16.59 -4.02 8.99
N ASP A 114 -16.18 -4.26 10.23
CA ASP A 114 -16.99 -4.81 11.30
C ASP A 114 -16.91 -3.89 12.53
N GLY A 115 -17.85 -2.96 12.63
CA GLY A 115 -17.83 -1.91 13.64
C GLY A 115 -16.59 -1.01 13.54
N ARG A 116 -15.68 -1.12 14.50
CA ARG A 116 -14.41 -0.34 14.58
C ARG A 116 -13.19 -1.12 14.08
N LEU A 117 -13.40 -2.27 13.47
CA LEU A 117 -12.36 -3.09 12.83
C LEU A 117 -12.51 -3.00 11.32
N ARG A 118 -11.46 -2.52 10.65
CA ARG A 118 -11.30 -2.60 9.20
C ARG A 118 -10.25 -3.63 8.85
N ILE A 119 -10.52 -4.43 7.83
CA ILE A 119 -9.56 -5.39 7.27
C ILE A 119 -9.46 -5.10 5.78
N SER A 120 -8.25 -4.84 5.30
CA SER A 120 -8.00 -4.54 3.89
C SER A 120 -6.91 -5.43 3.31
N TYR A 121 -7.11 -5.85 2.06
CA TYR A 121 -6.14 -6.52 1.22
C TYR A 121 -5.75 -5.58 0.10
N THR A 122 -4.44 -5.40 -0.15
CA THR A 122 -3.92 -4.38 -1.06
C THR A 122 -4.18 -4.63 -2.54
N GLY A 123 -4.49 -5.86 -2.94
CA GLY A 123 -4.55 -6.24 -4.35
C GLY A 123 -3.15 -6.34 -5.01
N GLY A 124 -3.08 -6.80 -6.27
CA GLY A 124 -1.88 -6.84 -7.09
C GLY A 124 -0.89 -7.98 -6.76
N THR A 125 0.32 -7.96 -7.31
CA THR A 125 1.29 -9.09 -7.27
C THR A 125 2.68 -8.75 -6.72
N GLY A 126 3.01 -7.48 -6.43
CA GLY A 126 4.32 -7.06 -5.92
C GLY A 126 4.49 -7.32 -4.41
N PRO A 127 5.72 -7.38 -3.89
CA PRO A 127 6.01 -7.44 -2.46
C PRO A 127 5.81 -6.08 -1.78
N HIS A 128 5.68 -6.08 -0.45
CA HIS A 128 5.66 -4.88 0.41
C HIS A 128 4.58 -3.84 0.05
N ARG A 129 3.43 -4.27 -0.48
CA ARG A 129 2.33 -3.36 -0.81
C ARG A 129 1.62 -2.84 0.43
N ALA A 130 1.47 -3.70 1.45
CA ALA A 130 0.94 -3.28 2.74
C ALA A 130 1.81 -2.18 3.35
N ASP A 131 3.14 -2.34 3.35
CA ASP A 131 4.08 -1.33 3.84
C ASP A 131 3.93 0.00 3.09
N ARG A 132 3.85 -0.05 1.75
CA ARG A 132 3.64 1.14 0.91
C ARG A 132 2.31 1.82 1.21
N LEU A 133 1.22 1.06 1.26
CA LEU A 133 -0.10 1.59 1.59
C LEU A 133 -0.12 2.27 2.96
N ILE A 134 0.47 1.65 3.97
CA ILE A 134 0.57 2.22 5.32
C ILE A 134 1.41 3.50 5.29
N CYS A 135 2.58 3.50 4.61
CA CYS A 135 3.41 4.71 4.48
C CYS A 135 2.68 5.85 3.77
N ASP A 136 1.94 5.56 2.70
CA ASP A 136 1.19 6.57 1.95
C ASP A 136 0.03 7.13 2.78
N PHE A 137 -0.68 6.28 3.51
CA PHE A 137 -1.68 6.71 4.48
C PHE A 137 -1.10 7.63 5.56
N LEU A 138 0.07 7.28 6.14
CA LEU A 138 0.76 8.11 7.13
C LEU A 138 1.17 9.47 6.56
N ARG A 139 1.68 9.49 5.31
CA ARG A 139 2.03 10.74 4.62
C ARG A 139 0.78 11.63 4.42
N MET A 140 -0.34 11.05 4.00
CA MET A 140 -1.60 11.80 3.84
C MET A 140 -2.12 12.33 5.18
N SER A 141 -2.14 11.50 6.22
CA SER A 141 -2.61 11.86 7.57
C SER A 141 -1.76 12.97 8.19
N ARG A 142 -0.48 13.03 7.83
CA ARG A 142 0.43 14.11 8.22
C ARG A 142 -0.06 15.49 7.78
N PHE A 143 -0.55 15.63 6.54
CA PHE A 143 -1.05 16.91 6.03
C PHE A 143 -2.34 17.36 6.73
N ARG A 144 -3.05 16.43 7.40
CA ARG A 144 -4.30 16.69 8.11
C ARG A 144 -4.15 16.93 9.61
N GLY A 145 -2.93 16.75 10.16
CA GLY A 145 -2.68 16.93 11.61
C GLY A 145 -3.11 15.76 12.50
N ASP A 146 -3.58 14.64 11.91
CA ASP A 146 -4.14 13.50 12.66
C ASP A 146 -3.10 12.46 13.11
N ILE A 147 -1.86 12.63 12.72
CA ILE A 147 -0.81 11.60 12.87
C ILE A 147 -0.48 11.26 14.33
N SER A 148 -0.70 12.18 15.27
CA SER A 148 -0.43 11.95 16.69
C SER A 148 -1.32 10.89 17.32
N ARG A 149 -2.43 10.55 16.67
CA ARG A 149 -3.40 9.54 17.12
C ARG A 149 -3.19 8.18 16.43
N ILE A 150 -2.20 8.07 15.54
CA ILE A 150 -1.95 6.85 14.77
C ILE A 150 -0.83 6.05 15.41
N GLU A 151 -1.09 4.77 15.60
CA GLU A 151 -0.11 3.77 16.02
C GLU A 151 0.00 2.67 14.97
N VAL A 152 1.25 2.28 14.62
CA VAL A 152 1.50 1.18 13.68
C VAL A 152 2.16 0.03 14.41
N ARG A 153 1.57 -1.17 14.27
CA ARG A 153 2.05 -2.43 14.84
C ARG A 153 2.57 -3.34 13.73
N THR A 154 3.84 -3.65 13.78
CA THR A 154 4.54 -4.56 12.86
C THR A 154 5.72 -5.23 13.56
N ASN A 155 6.05 -6.46 13.18
CA ASN A 155 7.23 -7.17 13.63
C ASN A 155 8.42 -7.02 12.66
N ASP A 156 8.25 -6.32 11.55
CA ASP A 156 9.34 -5.93 10.66
C ASP A 156 10.12 -4.76 11.24
N LYS A 157 11.41 -5.01 11.56
CA LYS A 157 12.30 -4.00 12.17
C LYS A 157 12.63 -2.85 11.21
N ASP A 158 12.75 -3.12 9.92
CA ASP A 158 13.11 -2.11 8.92
C ASP A 158 11.90 -1.23 8.64
N PHE A 159 10.74 -1.82 8.43
CA PHE A 159 9.48 -1.11 8.29
C PHE A 159 9.14 -0.30 9.56
N SER A 160 9.31 -0.86 10.76
CA SER A 160 9.13 -0.15 12.03
C SER A 160 10.05 1.08 12.15
N ARG A 161 11.28 1.04 11.61
CA ARG A 161 12.19 2.21 11.57
C ARG A 161 11.68 3.28 10.60
N GLU A 162 11.18 2.88 9.44
CA GLU A 162 10.59 3.81 8.48
C GLU A 162 9.34 4.51 9.03
N VAL A 163 8.42 3.76 9.61
CA VAL A 163 7.23 4.27 10.29
C VAL A 163 7.62 5.31 11.34
N ARG A 164 8.54 4.97 12.25
CA ARG A 164 9.03 5.91 13.28
C ARG A 164 9.64 7.17 12.68
N ARG A 165 10.34 7.07 11.55
CA ARG A 165 10.88 8.24 10.83
C ARG A 165 9.77 9.13 10.28
N LEU A 166 8.71 8.53 9.74
CA LEU A 166 7.54 9.28 9.24
C LEU A 166 6.79 9.98 10.37
N LEU A 167 6.63 9.30 11.51
CA LEU A 167 5.95 9.85 12.69
C LEU A 167 6.77 10.97 13.39
N ARG A 168 8.12 10.87 13.44
CA ARG A 168 9.01 11.85 14.11
C ARG A 168 9.23 13.16 13.35
N LYS A 169 9.06 13.20 12.04
CA LYS A 169 9.25 14.42 11.23
C LYS A 169 8.18 15.49 11.43
N LEU A 170 7.41 15.40 12.51
CA LEU A 170 6.22 16.19 12.80
C LEU A 170 6.33 17.11 14.03
N VAL A 171 7.47 17.08 14.71
CA VAL A 171 7.73 17.98 15.85
C VAL A 171 8.66 19.10 15.41
#